data_bf25c0b3534e4c2e3be81c4e0aba7459
#
_entry.id   bf25c0b3534e4c2e3be81c4e0aba7459
#
_cell.length_a   1.000
_cell.length_b   1.000
_cell.length_c   1.000
_cell.angle_alpha   90.00
_cell.angle_beta   90.00
_cell.angle_gamma   90.00
#
_symmetry.space_group_name_H-M   'P 1'
#
loop_
_entity.id
_entity.type
_entity.pdbx_description
1 polymer ?
#
loop_
_entity_poly.entity_id
_entity_poly.type
_entity_poly.pdbx_seq_one_letter_code
_entity_poly.pdbx_strand_id
1 'polypeptide(L)'
;MKSRLLPLGQQKWSLLGKLAATSPETLGVDRFMHWPTHPAAHELAYWRDVINQDAMHPQPIAQAALRWLAHNLPNPSARMTLVHGDYRTGNFMYTAEGHISAVLDWEMAHIGDPLEDLAWSLDPLWSPERTIAGRLLPRETALKIWEQASGIQVD
;
A
#
# COMPACT_ATOMS: atom_id res chain seq x y z
N MET A 1 0.17 -6.43 -27.14
CA MET A 1 0.67 -5.92 -25.83
C MET A 1 -0.44 -5.32 -24.99
N LYS A 2 -1.27 -4.40 -25.50
CA LYS A 2 -2.40 -3.78 -24.73
C LYS A 2 -3.44 -4.77 -24.19
N SER A 3 -3.73 -5.89 -24.86
CA SER A 3 -4.75 -6.87 -24.41
C SER A 3 -4.38 -7.64 -23.13
N ARG A 4 -3.12 -7.68 -22.73
CA ARG A 4 -2.65 -8.38 -21.51
C ARG A 4 -2.57 -7.47 -20.29
N LEU A 5 -2.50 -6.15 -20.47
CA LEU A 5 -2.39 -5.19 -19.37
C LEU A 5 -3.69 -5.09 -18.57
N LEU A 6 -4.83 -5.20 -19.24
CA LEU A 6 -6.13 -5.08 -18.58
C LEU A 6 -6.37 -6.22 -17.55
N PRO A 7 -6.23 -7.51 -17.92
CA PRO A 7 -6.36 -8.60 -16.94
C PRO A 7 -5.36 -8.51 -15.80
N LEU A 8 -4.12 -8.15 -16.08
CA LEU A 8 -3.07 -8.00 -15.08
C LEU A 8 -3.42 -6.88 -14.09
N GLY A 9 -3.88 -5.72 -14.61
CA GLY A 9 -4.32 -4.62 -13.78
C GLY A 9 -5.52 -5.00 -12.90
N GLN A 10 -6.53 -5.67 -13.47
CA GLN A 10 -7.68 -6.14 -12.71
C GLN A 10 -7.27 -7.08 -11.57
N GLN A 11 -6.37 -8.03 -11.83
CA GLN A 11 -5.86 -8.94 -10.81
C GLN A 11 -5.09 -8.18 -9.71
N LYS A 12 -4.19 -7.25 -10.08
CA LYS A 12 -3.41 -6.47 -9.11
C LYS A 12 -4.33 -5.79 -8.09
N TRP A 13 -5.31 -5.02 -8.57
CA TRP A 13 -6.18 -4.24 -7.70
C TRP A 13 -7.19 -5.09 -6.94
N SER A 14 -7.65 -6.20 -7.54
CA SER A 14 -8.50 -7.18 -6.84
C SER A 14 -7.74 -7.91 -5.73
N LEU A 15 -6.48 -8.29 -5.96
CA LEU A 15 -5.65 -8.93 -4.93
C LEU A 15 -5.39 -7.99 -3.77
N LEU A 16 -5.06 -6.71 -4.03
CA LEU A 16 -4.88 -5.72 -2.98
C LEU A 16 -6.17 -5.52 -2.16
N GLY A 17 -7.33 -5.43 -2.83
CA GLY A 17 -8.60 -5.33 -2.15
C GLY A 17 -8.94 -6.55 -1.29
N LYS A 18 -8.63 -7.75 -1.76
CA LYS A 18 -8.79 -8.98 -0.99
C LYS A 18 -7.86 -9.01 0.23
N LEU A 19 -6.62 -8.55 0.08
CA LEU A 19 -5.70 -8.42 1.21
C LEU A 19 -6.27 -7.46 2.25
N ALA A 20 -6.74 -6.30 1.83
CA ALA A 20 -7.42 -5.31 2.68
C ALA A 20 -8.70 -5.83 3.36
N ALA A 21 -9.39 -6.80 2.75
CA ALA A 21 -10.57 -7.44 3.32
C ALA A 21 -10.25 -8.55 4.33
N THR A 22 -9.01 -9.06 4.34
CA THR A 22 -8.62 -10.21 5.16
C THR A 22 -8.00 -9.73 6.46
N SER A 23 -8.52 -10.20 7.59
CA SER A 23 -7.95 -9.84 8.89
C SER A 23 -6.61 -10.54 9.15
N PRO A 24 -5.68 -9.90 9.90
CA PRO A 24 -4.39 -10.49 10.25
C PRO A 24 -4.52 -11.83 10.99
N GLU A 25 -5.56 -12.00 11.82
CA GLU A 25 -5.83 -13.25 12.54
C GLU A 25 -6.20 -14.38 11.58
N THR A 26 -6.97 -14.08 10.52
CA THR A 26 -7.31 -15.08 9.49
C THR A 26 -6.05 -15.58 8.77
N LEU A 27 -5.05 -14.71 8.61
CA LEU A 27 -3.75 -15.05 8.04
C LEU A 27 -2.80 -15.68 9.06
N GLY A 28 -3.10 -15.59 10.36
CA GLY A 28 -2.27 -16.07 11.45
C GLY A 28 -1.00 -15.25 11.68
N VAL A 29 -0.90 -14.04 11.12
CA VAL A 29 0.26 -13.16 11.23
C VAL A 29 0.27 -12.36 12.54
N ASP A 30 -0.87 -12.21 13.18
CA ASP A 30 -1.07 -11.57 14.48
C ASP A 30 -0.21 -12.17 15.60
N ARG A 31 0.25 -13.42 15.42
CA ARG A 31 1.06 -14.18 16.41
C ARG A 31 2.51 -13.72 16.46
N PHE A 32 3.01 -13.06 15.44
CA PHE A 32 4.42 -12.68 15.32
C PHE A 32 4.65 -11.27 14.79
N MET A 33 3.61 -10.58 14.32
CA MET A 33 3.66 -9.18 13.93
C MET A 33 3.10 -8.28 15.02
N HIS A 34 3.71 -7.10 15.19
CA HIS A 34 3.20 -6.09 16.12
C HIS A 34 1.84 -5.57 15.69
N TRP A 35 0.90 -5.46 16.63
CA TRP A 35 -0.42 -4.88 16.42
C TRP A 35 -0.44 -3.43 16.92
N PRO A 36 -0.35 -2.41 16.06
CA PRO A 36 -0.33 -1.03 16.48
C PRO A 36 -1.71 -0.55 16.93
N THR A 37 -1.77 0.25 17.99
CA THR A 37 -3.01 0.89 18.42
C THR A 37 -3.43 2.03 17.50
N HIS A 38 -2.47 2.63 16.79
CA HIS A 38 -2.67 3.71 15.82
C HIS A 38 -1.69 3.54 14.66
N PRO A 39 -2.11 2.87 13.57
CA PRO A 39 -1.21 2.52 12.46
C PRO A 39 -0.43 3.72 11.91
N ALA A 40 -1.12 4.80 11.52
CA ALA A 40 -0.48 5.97 10.95
C ALA A 40 0.54 6.64 11.89
N ALA A 41 0.28 6.66 13.20
CA ALA A 41 1.24 7.17 14.17
C ALA A 41 2.46 6.25 14.32
N HIS A 42 2.24 4.93 14.26
CA HIS A 42 3.30 3.93 14.32
C HIS A 42 4.23 4.06 13.11
N GLU A 43 3.69 4.09 11.90
CA GLU A 43 4.47 4.26 10.67
C GLU A 43 5.21 5.60 10.62
N LEU A 44 4.56 6.68 11.03
CA LEU A 44 5.20 7.98 11.12
C LEU A 44 6.41 7.97 12.09
N ALA A 45 6.28 7.29 13.23
CA ALA A 45 7.38 7.13 14.19
C ALA A 45 8.53 6.29 13.61
N TYR A 46 8.21 5.18 12.96
CA TYR A 46 9.18 4.31 12.30
C TYR A 46 9.99 5.09 11.24
N TRP A 47 9.32 5.73 10.30
CA TRP A 47 10.00 6.49 9.23
C TRP A 47 10.75 7.71 9.75
N ARG A 48 10.25 8.39 10.77
CA ARG A 48 11.00 9.45 11.44
C ARG A 48 12.33 8.94 11.99
N ASP A 49 12.31 7.78 12.62
CA ASP A 49 13.50 7.20 13.24
C ASP A 49 14.50 6.73 12.17
N VAL A 50 14.03 6.12 11.08
CA VAL A 50 14.85 5.77 9.90
C VAL A 50 15.49 7.01 9.29
N ILE A 51 14.71 8.06 9.00
CA ILE A 51 15.22 9.32 8.42
C ILE A 51 16.28 9.96 9.34
N ASN A 52 16.07 9.94 10.66
CA ASN A 52 17.01 10.53 11.60
C ASN A 52 18.30 9.71 11.73
N GLN A 53 18.24 8.39 11.65
CA GLN A 53 19.41 7.50 11.72
C GLN A 53 20.26 7.59 10.45
N ASP A 54 19.63 7.68 9.29
CA ASP A 54 20.32 7.67 7.98
C ASP A 54 20.73 9.07 7.50
N ALA A 55 20.30 10.14 8.19
CA ALA A 55 20.58 11.51 7.79
C ALA A 55 22.05 11.88 7.98
N MET A 56 22.82 11.87 6.90
CA MET A 56 24.21 12.41 6.91
C MET A 56 24.27 13.94 6.95
N HIS A 57 23.17 14.62 6.62
CA HIS A 57 23.02 16.08 6.60
C HIS A 57 21.64 16.49 7.10
N PRO A 58 21.46 17.74 7.58
CA PRO A 58 20.14 18.24 7.98
C PRO A 58 19.11 18.07 6.86
N GLN A 59 17.93 17.54 7.21
CA GLN A 59 16.81 17.28 6.28
C GLN A 59 15.60 18.18 6.63
N PRO A 60 15.68 19.52 6.43
CA PRO A 60 14.67 20.45 6.95
C PRO A 60 13.28 20.22 6.34
N ILE A 61 13.21 19.83 5.07
CA ILE A 61 11.93 19.55 4.39
C ILE A 61 11.29 18.28 4.95
N ALA A 62 12.07 17.20 5.12
CA ALA A 62 11.59 15.96 5.72
C ALA A 62 11.12 16.19 7.16
N GLN A 63 11.89 16.94 7.95
CA GLN A 63 11.51 17.28 9.32
C GLN A 63 10.24 18.16 9.39
N ALA A 64 10.06 19.06 8.44
CA ALA A 64 8.83 19.86 8.36
C ALA A 64 7.62 18.97 7.99
N ALA A 65 7.79 18.06 7.05
CA ALA A 65 6.75 17.10 6.66
C ALA A 65 6.36 16.18 7.84
N LEU A 66 7.34 15.62 8.55
CA LEU A 66 7.11 14.77 9.72
C LEU A 66 6.33 15.51 10.82
N ARG A 67 6.68 16.77 11.10
CA ARG A 67 5.91 17.60 12.07
C ARG A 67 4.48 17.85 11.60
N TRP A 68 4.31 18.17 10.31
CA TRP A 68 2.98 18.41 9.76
C TRP A 68 2.12 17.14 9.86
N LEU A 69 2.64 15.98 9.46
CA LEU A 69 1.96 14.71 9.56
C LEU A 69 1.58 14.36 11.00
N ALA A 70 2.48 14.60 11.97
CA ALA A 70 2.19 14.36 13.38
C ALA A 70 1.03 15.21 13.92
N HIS A 71 0.83 16.42 13.40
CA HIS A 71 -0.30 17.29 13.76
C HIS A 71 -1.59 16.98 12.98
N ASN A 72 -1.49 16.22 11.89
CA ASN A 72 -2.59 15.92 10.99
C ASN A 72 -2.80 14.40 10.81
N LEU A 73 -2.56 13.64 11.87
CA LEU A 73 -2.82 12.19 11.85
C LEU A 73 -4.32 11.94 11.60
N PRO A 74 -4.67 11.02 10.72
CA PRO A 74 -6.06 10.59 10.55
C PRO A 74 -6.55 9.90 11.80
N ASN A 75 -7.86 9.75 11.93
CA ASN A 75 -8.40 8.85 12.94
C ASN A 75 -7.92 7.42 12.69
N PRO A 76 -7.66 6.62 13.73
CA PRO A 76 -7.29 5.23 13.56
C PRO A 76 -8.32 4.48 12.71
N SER A 77 -7.85 3.66 11.77
CA SER A 77 -8.72 2.80 11.00
C SER A 77 -9.46 1.82 11.91
N ALA A 78 -10.74 1.63 11.67
CA ALA A 78 -11.52 0.60 12.35
C ALA A 78 -11.17 -0.82 11.88
N ARG A 79 -10.47 -0.95 10.78
CA ARG A 79 -10.03 -2.21 10.19
C ARG A 79 -8.51 -2.23 10.10
N MET A 80 -7.93 -3.33 10.54
CA MET A 80 -6.50 -3.63 10.39
C MET A 80 -6.33 -4.75 9.37
N THR A 81 -5.27 -4.67 8.59
CA THR A 81 -4.92 -5.68 7.58
C THR A 81 -3.43 -6.00 7.61
N LEU A 82 -3.03 -7.03 6.89
CA LEU A 82 -1.64 -7.20 6.50
C LEU A 82 -1.34 -6.21 5.37
N VAL A 83 -0.48 -5.24 5.65
CA VAL A 83 0.10 -4.31 4.70
C VAL A 83 1.34 -4.94 4.09
N HIS A 84 1.52 -4.83 2.80
CA HIS A 84 2.73 -5.28 2.10
C HIS A 84 3.91 -4.30 2.29
N GLY A 85 3.60 -3.00 2.32
CA GLY A 85 4.56 -1.90 2.49
C GLY A 85 5.23 -1.42 1.20
N ASP A 86 5.34 -2.27 0.16
CA ASP A 86 5.84 -1.89 -1.17
C ASP A 86 5.02 -2.53 -2.32
N TYR A 87 3.69 -2.40 -2.27
CA TYR A 87 2.77 -3.01 -3.24
C TYR A 87 2.76 -2.26 -4.59
N ARG A 88 3.83 -2.41 -5.36
CA ARG A 88 4.00 -1.79 -6.68
C ARG A 88 4.12 -2.85 -7.78
N THR A 89 3.90 -2.46 -9.04
CA THR A 89 3.87 -3.38 -10.19
C THR A 89 5.20 -4.13 -10.39
N GLY A 90 6.33 -3.59 -9.91
CA GLY A 90 7.64 -4.26 -9.97
C GLY A 90 7.77 -5.48 -9.06
N ASN A 91 6.91 -5.61 -8.04
CA ASN A 91 6.99 -6.68 -7.04
C ASN A 91 6.02 -7.84 -7.34
N PHE A 92 5.75 -8.09 -8.62
CA PHE A 92 4.89 -9.19 -9.06
C PHE A 92 5.62 -10.11 -10.03
N MET A 93 5.40 -11.40 -9.87
CA MET A 93 5.63 -12.37 -10.93
C MET A 93 4.34 -12.58 -11.72
N TYR A 94 4.46 -12.66 -13.03
CA TYR A 94 3.33 -12.93 -13.90
C TYR A 94 3.72 -13.81 -15.09
N THR A 95 2.75 -14.58 -15.57
CA THR A 95 2.94 -15.49 -16.69
C THR A 95 2.91 -14.72 -18.03
N ALA A 96 3.32 -15.39 -19.09
CA ALA A 96 3.26 -14.83 -20.45
C ALA A 96 1.82 -14.48 -20.88
N GLU A 97 0.82 -15.13 -20.29
CA GLU A 97 -0.62 -14.91 -20.54
C GLU A 97 -1.17 -13.69 -19.76
N GLY A 98 -0.39 -13.14 -18.80
CA GLY A 98 -0.78 -12.00 -18.00
C GLY A 98 -1.52 -12.35 -16.70
N HIS A 99 -1.23 -13.50 -16.11
CA HIS A 99 -1.71 -13.88 -14.78
C HIS A 99 -0.65 -13.60 -13.73
N ILE A 100 -1.03 -12.99 -12.61
CA ILE A 100 -0.16 -12.83 -11.45
C ILE A 100 0.00 -14.21 -10.79
N SER A 101 1.23 -14.68 -10.70
CA SER A 101 1.59 -15.96 -10.08
C SER A 101 2.13 -15.81 -8.66
N ALA A 102 2.72 -14.64 -8.32
CA ALA A 102 3.17 -14.35 -6.97
C ALA A 102 3.28 -12.83 -6.74
N VAL A 103 3.17 -12.43 -5.48
CA VAL A 103 3.56 -11.12 -4.96
C VAL A 103 4.87 -11.33 -4.18
N LEU A 104 5.87 -10.52 -4.47
CA LEU A 104 7.23 -10.64 -3.96
C LEU A 104 7.55 -9.47 -3.02
N ASP A 105 8.66 -9.59 -2.29
CA ASP A 105 9.26 -8.50 -1.53
C ASP A 105 8.42 -8.05 -0.31
N TRP A 106 8.15 -9.00 0.57
CA TRP A 106 7.36 -8.82 1.79
C TRP A 106 8.18 -8.34 2.99
N GLU A 107 9.40 -7.85 2.78
CA GLU A 107 10.30 -7.46 3.88
C GLU A 107 9.79 -6.27 4.70
N MET A 108 8.93 -5.43 4.10
CA MET A 108 8.29 -4.29 4.77
C MET A 108 6.90 -4.63 5.33
N ALA A 109 6.49 -5.89 5.27
CA ALA A 109 5.14 -6.28 5.66
C ALA A 109 4.90 -6.08 7.16
N HIS A 110 3.75 -5.52 7.50
CA HIS A 110 3.32 -5.24 8.86
C HIS A 110 1.79 -5.22 8.99
N ILE A 111 1.28 -5.16 10.23
CA ILE A 111 -0.14 -4.95 10.46
C ILE A 111 -0.42 -3.45 10.48
N GLY A 112 -1.27 -2.99 9.57
CA GLY A 112 -1.51 -1.56 9.38
C GLY A 112 -2.89 -1.22 8.81
N ASP A 113 -3.00 0.01 8.32
CA ASP A 113 -4.20 0.54 7.68
C ASP A 113 -4.35 -0.01 6.25
N PRO A 114 -5.53 -0.52 5.85
CA PRO A 114 -5.75 -1.01 4.49
C PRO A 114 -5.55 0.03 3.38
N LEU A 115 -5.60 1.33 3.71
CA LEU A 115 -5.38 2.40 2.74
C LEU A 115 -3.90 2.67 2.44
N GLU A 116 -2.97 2.15 3.24
CA GLU A 116 -1.54 2.40 3.09
C GLU A 116 -1.02 1.87 1.75
N ASP A 117 -1.17 0.59 1.49
CA ASP A 117 -0.77 -0.02 0.22
C ASP A 117 -1.56 0.54 -0.98
N LEU A 118 -2.82 0.92 -0.77
CA LEU A 118 -3.61 1.56 -1.80
C LEU A 118 -3.00 2.91 -2.19
N ALA A 119 -2.71 3.76 -1.21
CA ALA A 119 -2.10 5.07 -1.42
C ALA A 119 -0.72 4.93 -2.09
N TRP A 120 0.11 4.02 -1.59
CA TRP A 120 1.42 3.70 -2.17
C TRP A 120 1.33 3.26 -3.63
N SER A 121 0.45 2.31 -3.93
CA SER A 121 0.24 1.81 -5.29
C SER A 121 -0.29 2.84 -6.27
N LEU A 122 -0.97 3.87 -5.77
CA LEU A 122 -1.53 4.97 -6.56
C LEU A 122 -0.59 6.16 -6.69
N ASP A 123 0.56 6.14 -6.01
CA ASP A 123 1.53 7.25 -6.05
C ASP A 123 2.04 7.51 -7.47
N PRO A 124 2.12 8.77 -7.91
CA PRO A 124 2.66 9.15 -9.21
C PRO A 124 4.11 8.69 -9.46
N LEU A 125 4.86 8.36 -8.41
CA LEU A 125 6.20 7.76 -8.52
C LEU A 125 6.19 6.48 -9.37
N TRP A 126 5.13 5.68 -9.26
CA TRP A 126 4.98 4.41 -9.97
C TRP A 126 4.33 4.55 -11.35
N SER A 127 3.73 5.71 -11.64
CA SER A 127 3.10 5.99 -12.93
C SER A 127 3.22 7.48 -13.27
N PRO A 128 4.03 7.86 -14.29
CA PRO A 128 4.18 9.25 -14.71
C PRO A 128 2.85 9.90 -15.11
N GLU A 129 1.93 9.09 -15.62
CA GLU A 129 0.58 9.53 -15.97
C GLU A 129 -0.33 9.43 -14.75
N ARG A 130 -0.68 10.55 -14.12
CA ARG A 130 -1.51 10.59 -12.91
C ARG A 130 -2.88 9.93 -13.05
N THR A 131 -3.37 9.82 -14.29
CA THR A 131 -4.65 9.17 -14.61
C THR A 131 -4.57 7.65 -14.68
N ILE A 132 -3.34 7.09 -14.73
CA ILE A 132 -3.09 5.65 -14.82
C ILE A 132 -2.47 5.15 -13.52
N ALA A 133 -3.08 4.16 -12.91
CA ALA A 133 -2.59 3.51 -11.70
C ALA A 133 -1.63 2.37 -12.04
N GLY A 134 -0.42 2.43 -11.49
CA GLY A 134 0.62 1.41 -11.63
C GLY A 134 0.98 1.05 -13.08
N ARG A 135 0.77 1.96 -14.03
CA ARG A 135 0.96 1.78 -15.50
C ARG A 135 0.03 0.74 -16.13
N LEU A 136 -1.03 0.33 -15.46
CA LEU A 136 -1.89 -0.77 -15.90
C LEU A 136 -3.31 -0.35 -16.23
N LEU A 137 -3.98 0.40 -15.37
CA LEU A 137 -5.38 0.78 -15.49
C LEU A 137 -5.62 2.28 -15.25
N PRO A 138 -6.71 2.84 -15.78
CA PRO A 138 -7.19 4.13 -15.32
C PRO A 138 -7.38 4.12 -13.78
N ARG A 139 -6.97 5.22 -13.11
CA ARG A 139 -7.01 5.34 -11.65
C ARG A 139 -8.39 5.05 -11.08
N GLU A 140 -9.43 5.61 -11.67
CA GLU A 140 -10.83 5.38 -11.26
C GLU A 140 -11.24 3.91 -11.36
N THR A 141 -10.79 3.21 -12.41
CA THR A 141 -11.06 1.78 -12.59
C THR A 141 -10.34 0.97 -11.53
N ALA A 142 -9.10 1.30 -11.24
CA ALA A 142 -8.31 0.65 -10.20
C ALA A 142 -8.97 0.80 -8.81
N LEU A 143 -9.40 2.01 -8.46
CA LEU A 143 -10.12 2.30 -7.21
C LEU A 143 -11.40 1.48 -7.11
N LYS A 144 -12.27 1.49 -8.13
CA LYS A 144 -13.53 0.71 -8.14
C LYS A 144 -13.29 -0.78 -7.94
N ILE A 145 -12.26 -1.35 -8.57
CA ILE A 145 -11.92 -2.76 -8.39
C ILE A 145 -11.48 -3.04 -6.95
N TRP A 146 -10.65 -2.16 -6.39
CA TRP A 146 -10.20 -2.28 -5.01
C TRP A 146 -11.35 -2.15 -4.02
N GLU A 147 -12.23 -1.15 -4.17
CA GLU A 147 -13.41 -0.94 -3.34
C GLU A 147 -14.35 -2.16 -3.35
N GLN A 148 -14.60 -2.70 -4.54
CA GLN A 148 -15.44 -3.92 -4.69
C GLN A 148 -14.81 -5.13 -4.01
N ALA A 149 -13.49 -5.27 -4.08
CA ALA A 149 -12.80 -6.41 -3.51
C ALA A 149 -12.55 -6.29 -2.00
N SER A 150 -12.37 -5.07 -1.50
CA SER A 150 -12.11 -4.77 -0.07
C SER A 150 -13.38 -4.57 0.74
N GLY A 151 -14.46 -4.11 0.10
CA GLY A 151 -15.67 -3.64 0.77
C GLY A 151 -15.48 -2.31 1.50
N ILE A 152 -14.39 -1.58 1.23
CA ILE A 152 -14.10 -0.25 1.79
C ILE A 152 -14.36 0.78 0.69
N GLN A 153 -15.06 1.87 1.02
CA GLN A 153 -15.23 3.01 0.13
C GLN A 153 -14.14 4.05 0.39
N VAL A 154 -13.63 4.65 -0.68
CA VAL A 154 -12.63 5.72 -0.63
C VAL A 154 -13.31 7.02 -1.01
N ASP A 155 -13.35 7.98 -0.07
CA ASP A 155 -13.93 9.32 -0.26
C ASP A 155 -12.97 10.27 -1.01
#